data_de450582db22a9bc9f3b3496248a997d
#
_entry.id   de450582db22a9bc9f3b3496248a997d
#
_cell.length_a   1.000
_cell.length_b   1.000
_cell.length_c   1.000
_cell.angle_alpha   90.00
_cell.angle_beta   90.00
_cell.angle_gamma   90.00
#
_symmetry.space_group_name_H-M   'P 1'
#
loop_
_entity.id
_entity.type
_entity.pdbx_description
1 polymer ?
#
loop_
_entity_poly.entity_id
_entity_poly.type
_entity_poly.pdbx_seq_one_letter_code
_entity_poly.pdbx_strand_id
1 'polypeptide(L)'
;MRAGEQKVARDYVIYREARSQERKSAAANDIAQPHPSIRVTRADGSQQPLDMGRLQTIITEACEGLAEVDGALIERETLKNLYDGVAEKDVNTALVMTARTLVEREPNYSQVTARLLMDTLRAEALGFLGVAEAATHHEMADLYAKALPAYIEKGVEFELLDSKLKSYDLAKLGAALNHERDQQFTYLGLQTLYDRYFIHKDNVRFELPQIFFMRVAMGLAIEEEQKEARAIEFYNLLSSFDYMASTPTLFNAGTLRPQLSS
;
A
#
# COMPACT_ATOMS: atom_id res chain seq x y z
N MET A 1 -36.19 4.73 19.33
CA MET A 1 -34.92 5.33 19.80
C MET A 1 -35.21 6.20 21.03
N ARG A 2 -34.53 6.01 22.14
CA ARG A 2 -34.75 6.76 23.39
C ARG A 2 -34.19 8.18 23.24
N ALA A 3 -34.84 9.18 23.83
CA ALA A 3 -34.47 10.61 23.74
C ALA A 3 -33.00 10.90 24.16
N GLY A 4 -32.40 10.06 24.98
CA GLY A 4 -30.98 10.16 25.40
C GLY A 4 -29.98 9.84 24.27
N GLU A 5 -30.29 8.92 23.38
CA GLU A 5 -29.40 8.53 22.26
C GLU A 5 -29.32 9.63 21.19
N GLN A 6 -30.42 10.37 20.98
CA GLN A 6 -30.42 11.52 20.05
C GLN A 6 -29.59 12.70 20.59
N LYS A 7 -29.58 12.90 21.91
CA LYS A 7 -28.77 13.96 22.53
C LYS A 7 -27.28 13.64 22.42
N VAL A 8 -26.88 12.41 22.72
CA VAL A 8 -25.48 11.96 22.61
C VAL A 8 -24.99 12.03 21.17
N ALA A 9 -25.80 11.60 20.19
CA ALA A 9 -25.46 11.70 18.78
C ALA A 9 -25.30 13.16 18.33
N ARG A 10 -26.19 14.06 18.78
CA ARG A 10 -26.12 15.49 18.48
C ARG A 10 -24.90 16.16 19.12
N ASP A 11 -24.61 15.86 20.39
CA ASP A 11 -23.47 16.39 21.12
C ASP A 11 -22.15 15.90 20.49
N TYR A 12 -22.12 14.67 20.01
CA TYR A 12 -20.98 14.12 19.27
C TYR A 12 -20.75 14.84 17.92
N VAL A 13 -21.81 15.11 17.16
CA VAL A 13 -21.70 15.86 15.89
C VAL A 13 -21.20 17.27 16.14
N ILE A 14 -21.72 17.96 17.13
CA ILE A 14 -21.29 19.34 17.51
C ILE A 14 -19.83 19.33 17.97
N TYR A 15 -19.43 18.38 18.80
CA TYR A 15 -18.03 18.21 19.24
C TYR A 15 -17.10 17.95 18.05
N ARG A 16 -17.50 17.09 17.12
CA ARG A 16 -16.73 16.77 15.92
C ARG A 16 -16.55 17.99 15.00
N GLU A 17 -17.61 18.77 14.82
CA GLU A 17 -17.57 20.01 14.01
C GLU A 17 -16.70 21.10 14.65
N ALA A 18 -16.78 21.30 15.95
CA ALA A 18 -15.93 22.24 16.69
C ALA A 18 -14.45 21.85 16.58
N ARG A 19 -14.13 20.56 16.73
CA ARG A 19 -12.77 20.03 16.54
C ARG A 19 -12.26 20.18 15.12
N SER A 20 -13.13 20.03 14.11
CA SER A 20 -12.77 20.24 12.70
C SER A 20 -12.41 21.72 12.42
N GLN A 21 -13.17 22.65 13.00
CA GLN A 21 -12.90 24.09 12.87
C GLN A 21 -11.64 24.51 13.63
N GLU A 22 -11.40 24.01 14.83
CA GLU A 22 -10.16 24.26 15.57
C GLU A 22 -8.93 23.79 14.79
N ARG A 23 -9.01 22.63 14.12
CA ARG A 23 -7.91 22.12 13.27
C ARG A 23 -7.66 23.02 12.06
N LYS A 24 -8.72 23.49 11.39
CA LYS A 24 -8.60 24.40 10.23
C LYS A 24 -7.98 25.75 10.62
N SER A 25 -8.32 26.28 11.80
CA SER A 25 -7.76 27.55 12.28
C SER A 25 -6.31 27.40 12.77
N ALA A 26 -5.95 26.27 13.37
CA ALA A 26 -4.57 25.97 13.75
C ALA A 26 -3.66 25.79 12.52
N ALA A 27 -4.14 25.10 11.48
CA ALA A 27 -3.42 24.93 10.22
C ALA A 27 -3.18 26.26 9.49
N ALA A 28 -4.13 27.20 9.54
CA ALA A 28 -3.99 28.50 8.91
C ALA A 28 -2.92 29.41 9.56
N ASN A 29 -2.68 29.23 10.86
CA ASN A 29 -1.70 30.04 11.60
C ASN A 29 -0.24 29.52 11.48
N ASP A 30 -0.02 28.30 11.03
CA ASP A 30 1.31 27.65 10.99
C ASP A 30 2.00 27.70 9.60
N ILE A 31 1.35 28.30 8.59
CA ILE A 31 1.84 28.35 7.19
C ILE A 31 3.07 29.27 7.01
N ALA A 32 3.53 29.98 8.04
CA ALA A 32 4.50 31.08 7.92
C ALA A 32 5.94 30.77 8.36
N GLN A 33 6.33 29.51 8.61
CA GLN A 33 7.74 29.24 8.92
C GLN A 33 8.44 28.58 7.73
N PRO A 34 9.57 29.15 7.23
CA PRO A 34 10.36 28.47 6.22
C PRO A 34 10.93 27.18 6.81
N HIS A 35 10.56 26.03 6.22
CA HIS A 35 11.17 24.76 6.59
C HIS A 35 12.66 24.80 6.25
N PRO A 36 13.57 24.38 7.15
CA PRO A 36 14.98 24.24 6.81
C PRO A 36 15.09 23.30 5.61
N SER A 37 16.01 23.59 4.70
CA SER A 37 16.30 22.73 3.54
C SER A 37 16.92 21.43 4.04
N ILE A 38 16.08 20.43 4.33
CA ILE A 38 16.52 19.08 4.74
C ILE A 38 17.13 18.40 3.53
N ARG A 39 18.33 17.86 3.69
CA ARG A 39 18.94 16.95 2.69
C ARG A 39 18.69 15.51 3.08
N VAL A 40 18.55 14.65 2.08
CA VAL A 40 18.44 13.20 2.24
C VAL A 40 19.66 12.50 1.68
N THR A 41 20.03 11.39 2.28
CA THR A 41 21.11 10.52 1.82
C THR A 41 20.53 9.32 1.10
N ARG A 42 20.88 9.15 -0.17
CA ARG A 42 20.48 8.02 -1.01
C ARG A 42 21.26 6.75 -0.65
N ALA A 43 20.82 5.61 -1.21
CA ALA A 43 21.49 4.31 -1.01
C ALA A 43 22.93 4.29 -1.52
N ASP A 44 23.29 5.11 -2.53
CA ASP A 44 24.65 5.27 -3.05
C ASP A 44 25.53 6.22 -2.21
N GLY A 45 24.99 6.77 -1.11
CA GLY A 45 25.67 7.73 -0.23
C GLY A 45 25.64 9.18 -0.73
N SER A 46 25.06 9.47 -1.89
CA SER A 46 24.88 10.84 -2.38
C SER A 46 23.83 11.59 -1.55
N GLN A 47 24.04 12.91 -1.42
CA GLN A 47 23.09 13.80 -0.72
C GLN A 47 22.39 14.71 -1.71
N GLN A 48 21.08 14.83 -1.54
CA GLN A 48 20.23 15.74 -2.32
C GLN A 48 19.20 16.41 -1.41
N PRO A 49 18.65 17.57 -1.83
CA PRO A 49 17.51 18.15 -1.13
C PRO A 49 16.33 17.16 -1.06
N LEU A 50 15.61 17.16 0.05
CA LEU A 50 14.35 16.41 0.18
C LEU A 50 13.38 16.90 -0.91
N ASP A 51 12.87 15.97 -1.69
CA ASP A 51 11.85 16.25 -2.71
C ASP A 51 10.49 16.51 -2.04
N MET A 52 10.22 17.77 -1.72
CA MET A 52 8.97 18.21 -1.12
C MET A 52 7.77 17.99 -2.05
N GLY A 53 7.98 18.09 -3.38
CA GLY A 53 6.92 17.84 -4.35
C GLY A 53 6.46 16.40 -4.32
N ARG A 54 7.40 15.46 -4.33
CA ARG A 54 7.11 14.03 -4.18
C ARG A 54 6.43 13.73 -2.84
N LEU A 55 6.96 14.29 -1.74
CA LEU A 55 6.41 14.12 -0.40
C LEU A 55 4.93 14.56 -0.33
N GLN A 56 4.62 15.73 -0.86
CA GLN A 56 3.26 16.27 -0.89
C GLN A 56 2.33 15.45 -1.79
N THR A 57 2.82 14.96 -2.93
CA THR A 57 2.05 14.07 -3.82
C THR A 57 1.63 12.81 -3.10
N ILE A 58 2.56 12.08 -2.45
CA ILE A 58 2.24 10.83 -1.73
C ILE A 58 1.26 11.08 -0.57
N ILE A 59 1.42 12.16 0.19
CA ILE A 59 0.51 12.51 1.28
C ILE A 59 -0.89 12.83 0.73
N THR A 60 -0.96 13.59 -0.37
CA THR A 60 -2.24 13.98 -0.99
C THR A 60 -2.99 12.75 -1.48
N GLU A 61 -2.33 11.86 -2.24
CA GLU A 61 -2.93 10.60 -2.68
C GLU A 61 -3.34 9.69 -1.50
N ALA A 62 -2.53 9.64 -0.44
CA ALA A 62 -2.87 8.86 0.74
C ALA A 62 -4.12 9.35 1.46
N CYS A 63 -4.41 10.65 1.42
CA CYS A 63 -5.58 11.27 2.04
C CYS A 63 -6.82 11.32 1.12
N GLU A 64 -6.66 11.03 -0.17
CA GLU A 64 -7.72 11.17 -1.17
C GLU A 64 -8.97 10.36 -0.82
N GLY A 65 -10.14 11.00 -0.91
CA GLY A 65 -11.44 10.34 -0.64
C GLY A 65 -11.70 9.99 0.82
N LEU A 66 -10.80 10.32 1.76
CA LEU A 66 -10.98 10.06 3.19
C LEU A 66 -11.45 11.32 3.93
N ALA A 67 -12.50 11.18 4.74
CA ALA A 67 -12.99 12.25 5.59
C ALA A 67 -12.12 12.40 6.86
N GLU A 68 -12.09 13.61 7.43
CA GLU A 68 -11.49 13.93 8.74
C GLU A 68 -9.98 13.66 8.84
N VAL A 69 -9.27 13.54 7.72
CA VAL A 69 -7.81 13.43 7.68
C VAL A 69 -7.19 14.74 7.22
N ASP A 70 -6.00 15.05 7.73
CA ASP A 70 -5.27 16.31 7.46
C ASP A 70 -3.84 15.98 7.00
N GLY A 71 -3.61 16.07 5.68
CA GLY A 71 -2.31 15.81 5.07
C GLY A 71 -1.25 16.84 5.51
N ALA A 72 -1.65 18.11 5.73
CA ALA A 72 -0.73 19.13 6.20
C ALA A 72 -0.22 18.84 7.62
N LEU A 73 -1.07 18.24 8.47
CA LEU A 73 -0.65 17.78 9.79
C LEU A 73 0.41 16.66 9.68
N ILE A 74 0.19 15.69 8.78
CA ILE A 74 1.16 14.60 8.56
C ILE A 74 2.50 15.18 8.07
N GLU A 75 2.48 16.05 7.06
CA GLU A 75 3.67 16.70 6.52
C GLU A 75 4.45 17.42 7.63
N ARG A 76 3.79 18.32 8.36
CA ARG A 76 4.40 19.10 9.42
C ARG A 76 5.01 18.24 10.53
N GLU A 77 4.26 17.27 11.04
CA GLU A 77 4.75 16.40 12.12
C GLU A 77 5.87 15.46 11.63
N THR A 78 5.84 15.04 10.37
CA THR A 78 6.94 14.28 9.76
C THR A 78 8.20 15.13 9.68
N LEU A 79 8.13 16.34 9.11
CA LEU A 79 9.28 17.22 8.94
C LEU A 79 9.95 17.58 10.27
N LYS A 80 9.18 17.72 11.37
CA LYS A 80 9.72 17.96 12.71
C LYS A 80 10.60 16.81 13.22
N ASN A 81 10.36 15.59 12.75
CA ASN A 81 11.09 14.40 13.17
C ASN A 81 12.28 14.06 12.26
N LEU A 82 12.45 14.77 11.13
CA LEU A 82 13.56 14.57 10.23
C LEU A 82 14.76 15.46 10.62
N TYR A 83 15.96 14.97 10.36
CA TYR A 83 17.20 15.72 10.52
C TYR A 83 17.95 15.82 9.18
N ASP A 84 18.82 16.79 9.01
CA ASP A 84 19.61 16.98 7.79
C ASP A 84 20.54 15.77 7.56
N GLY A 85 20.51 15.20 6.38
CA GLY A 85 21.26 13.98 6.02
C GLY A 85 20.55 12.66 6.35
N VAL A 86 19.26 12.69 6.75
CA VAL A 86 18.46 11.47 6.99
C VAL A 86 18.47 10.55 5.76
N ALA A 87 18.48 9.23 5.96
CA ALA A 87 18.41 8.29 4.83
C ALA A 87 17.01 8.40 4.15
N GLU A 88 16.99 8.36 2.82
CA GLU A 88 15.75 8.48 2.03
C GLU A 88 14.68 7.47 2.46
N LYS A 89 15.07 6.22 2.72
CA LYS A 89 14.18 5.18 3.24
C LYS A 89 13.55 5.52 4.61
N ASP A 90 14.28 6.30 5.44
CA ASP A 90 13.82 6.64 6.78
C ASP A 90 12.80 7.79 6.73
N VAL A 91 12.77 8.60 5.65
CA VAL A 91 11.72 9.59 5.38
C VAL A 91 10.36 8.88 5.23
N ASN A 92 10.30 7.82 4.41
CA ASN A 92 9.07 7.05 4.21
C ASN A 92 8.64 6.36 5.52
N THR A 93 9.58 5.83 6.28
CA THR A 93 9.31 5.26 7.61
C THR A 93 8.73 6.31 8.55
N ALA A 94 9.29 7.53 8.56
CA ALA A 94 8.80 8.63 9.38
C ALA A 94 7.37 9.04 9.01
N LEU A 95 7.04 9.10 7.69
CA LEU A 95 5.67 9.35 7.21
C LEU A 95 4.68 8.31 7.74
N VAL A 96 4.98 7.03 7.55
CA VAL A 96 4.13 5.91 7.99
C VAL A 96 3.94 5.98 9.52
N MET A 97 5.01 6.18 10.28
CA MET A 97 4.94 6.26 11.75
C MET A 97 4.16 7.47 12.22
N THR A 98 4.34 8.63 11.59
CA THR A 98 3.57 9.84 11.91
C THR A 98 2.07 9.62 11.69
N ALA A 99 1.67 9.14 10.52
CA ALA A 99 0.27 8.87 10.23
C ALA A 99 -0.33 7.83 11.19
N ARG A 100 0.45 6.79 11.53
CA ARG A 100 0.04 5.75 12.49
C ARG A 100 -0.30 6.32 13.87
N THR A 101 0.42 7.31 14.37
CA THR A 101 0.11 7.92 15.69
C THR A 101 -1.22 8.64 15.70
N LEU A 102 -1.74 9.02 14.54
CA LEU A 102 -3.00 9.75 14.41
C LEU A 102 -4.23 8.83 14.38
N VAL A 103 -4.04 7.51 14.23
CA VAL A 103 -5.13 6.51 14.18
C VAL A 103 -5.99 6.55 15.45
N GLU A 104 -5.39 6.79 16.63
CA GLU A 104 -6.14 6.91 17.88
C GLU A 104 -7.09 8.12 17.92
N ARG A 105 -6.81 9.16 17.11
CA ARG A 105 -7.63 10.37 17.01
C ARG A 105 -8.73 10.25 15.97
N GLU A 106 -8.41 9.64 14.83
CA GLU A 106 -9.33 9.44 13.71
C GLU A 106 -8.99 8.10 13.01
N PRO A 107 -9.91 7.10 13.02
CA PRO A 107 -9.66 5.78 12.45
C PRO A 107 -9.27 5.78 10.96
N ASN A 108 -9.72 6.77 10.18
CA ASN A 108 -9.38 6.90 8.76
C ASN A 108 -7.87 7.05 8.51
N TYR A 109 -7.09 7.50 9.51
CA TYR A 109 -5.63 7.48 9.41
C TYR A 109 -5.06 6.07 9.28
N SER A 110 -5.80 5.02 9.62
CA SER A 110 -5.37 3.64 9.34
C SER A 110 -5.27 3.37 7.83
N GLN A 111 -6.18 3.92 7.03
CA GLN A 111 -6.12 3.82 5.58
C GLN A 111 -5.02 4.74 5.01
N VAL A 112 -4.88 5.96 5.52
CA VAL A 112 -3.76 6.85 5.15
C VAL A 112 -2.42 6.14 5.38
N THR A 113 -2.24 5.54 6.56
CA THR A 113 -1.00 4.84 6.92
C THR A 113 -0.74 3.64 6.00
N ALA A 114 -1.79 2.89 5.62
CA ALA A 114 -1.68 1.80 4.65
C ALA A 114 -1.21 2.31 3.28
N ARG A 115 -1.78 3.42 2.79
CA ARG A 115 -1.45 4.00 1.49
C ARG A 115 -0.01 4.56 1.46
N LEU A 116 0.47 5.13 2.56
CA LEU A 116 1.88 5.54 2.71
C LEU A 116 2.83 4.33 2.74
N LEU A 117 2.46 3.24 3.42
CA LEU A 117 3.20 1.98 3.38
C LEU A 117 3.21 1.37 1.98
N MET A 118 2.08 1.48 1.25
CA MET A 118 1.97 1.01 -0.13
C MET A 118 2.94 1.71 -1.08
N ASP A 119 3.19 3.02 -0.89
CA ASP A 119 4.19 3.74 -1.67
C ASP A 119 5.60 3.16 -1.47
N THR A 120 5.96 2.83 -0.23
CA THR A 120 7.23 2.16 0.08
C THR A 120 7.31 0.78 -0.59
N LEU A 121 6.23 -0.01 -0.51
CA LEU A 121 6.17 -1.34 -1.13
C LEU A 121 6.27 -1.25 -2.66
N ARG A 122 5.61 -0.26 -3.29
CA ARG A 122 5.72 -0.04 -4.74
C ARG A 122 7.15 0.24 -5.17
N ALA A 123 7.85 1.14 -4.49
CA ALA A 123 9.24 1.45 -4.79
C ALA A 123 10.14 0.21 -4.62
N GLU A 124 9.97 -0.54 -3.53
CA GLU A 124 10.73 -1.78 -3.26
C GLU A 124 10.49 -2.83 -4.35
N ALA A 125 9.21 -3.14 -4.63
CA ALA A 125 8.85 -4.22 -5.55
C ALA A 125 9.16 -3.87 -7.02
N LEU A 126 8.75 -2.68 -7.48
CA LEU A 126 8.95 -2.27 -8.88
C LEU A 126 10.43 -2.07 -9.20
N GLY A 127 11.21 -1.51 -8.26
CA GLY A 127 12.66 -1.38 -8.38
C GLY A 127 13.35 -2.74 -8.50
N PHE A 128 13.00 -3.69 -7.63
CA PHE A 128 13.53 -5.06 -7.70
C PHE A 128 13.16 -5.76 -9.01
N LEU A 129 11.93 -5.57 -9.51
CA LEU A 129 11.47 -6.14 -10.77
C LEU A 129 12.09 -5.45 -11.99
N GLY A 130 12.68 -4.26 -11.84
CA GLY A 130 13.22 -3.48 -12.94
C GLY A 130 12.14 -2.83 -13.81
N VAL A 131 10.96 -2.58 -13.24
CA VAL A 131 9.81 -2.00 -13.96
C VAL A 131 9.78 -0.48 -13.82
N ALA A 132 10.01 0.04 -12.60
CA ALA A 132 10.10 1.47 -12.30
C ALA A 132 10.83 1.65 -10.95
N GLU A 133 11.45 2.82 -10.72
CA GLU A 133 12.11 3.14 -9.44
C GLU A 133 11.09 3.44 -8.32
N ALA A 134 9.96 4.05 -8.68
CA ALA A 134 8.85 4.35 -7.81
C ALA A 134 7.57 4.53 -8.63
N ALA A 135 6.42 4.53 -7.99
CA ALA A 135 5.14 4.80 -8.63
C ALA A 135 4.14 5.40 -7.67
N THR A 136 3.35 6.36 -8.14
CA THR A 136 2.15 6.84 -7.47
C THR A 136 1.02 5.82 -7.59
N HIS A 137 -0.07 6.02 -6.84
CA HIS A 137 -1.24 5.14 -6.94
C HIS A 137 -1.82 5.11 -8.37
N HIS A 138 -1.96 6.28 -8.99
CA HIS A 138 -2.56 6.38 -10.32
C HIS A 138 -1.72 5.73 -11.43
N GLU A 139 -0.39 5.79 -11.33
CA GLU A 139 0.51 5.12 -12.28
C GLU A 139 0.40 3.59 -12.23
N MET A 140 -0.10 3.04 -11.11
CA MET A 140 -0.28 1.58 -10.99
C MET A 140 -1.34 1.02 -11.93
N ALA A 141 -2.23 1.84 -12.49
CA ALA A 141 -3.17 1.44 -13.53
C ALA A 141 -2.45 0.75 -14.72
N ASP A 142 -1.31 1.30 -15.13
CA ASP A 142 -0.52 0.78 -16.24
C ASP A 142 0.62 -0.14 -15.78
N LEU A 143 1.15 0.06 -14.58
CA LEU A 143 2.35 -0.63 -14.10
C LEU A 143 2.06 -2.05 -13.63
N TYR A 144 0.86 -2.35 -13.11
CA TYR A 144 0.51 -3.71 -12.71
C TYR A 144 0.57 -4.70 -13.86
N ALA A 145 0.11 -4.30 -15.06
CA ALA A 145 0.16 -5.14 -16.26
C ALA A 145 1.61 -5.47 -16.68
N LYS A 146 2.56 -4.57 -16.41
CA LYS A 146 3.99 -4.77 -16.67
C LYS A 146 4.68 -5.54 -15.56
N ALA A 147 4.26 -5.32 -14.32
CA ALA A 147 4.88 -5.93 -13.14
C ALA A 147 4.54 -7.43 -13.03
N LEU A 148 3.34 -7.87 -13.40
CA LEU A 148 2.93 -9.28 -13.30
C LEU A 148 3.85 -10.23 -14.09
N PRO A 149 4.14 -10.01 -15.38
CA PRO A 149 5.07 -10.86 -16.12
C PRO A 149 6.48 -10.85 -15.53
N ALA A 150 7.00 -9.70 -15.14
CA ALA A 150 8.32 -9.57 -14.54
C ALA A 150 8.41 -10.31 -13.19
N TYR A 151 7.34 -10.25 -12.39
CA TYR A 151 7.21 -10.97 -11.13
C TYR A 151 7.24 -12.50 -11.35
N ILE A 152 6.44 -13.02 -12.30
CA ILE A 152 6.40 -14.45 -12.60
C ILE A 152 7.77 -14.93 -13.12
N GLU A 153 8.41 -14.17 -14.00
CA GLU A 153 9.73 -14.52 -14.55
C GLU A 153 10.77 -14.65 -13.44
N LYS A 154 10.92 -13.62 -12.60
CA LYS A 154 11.88 -13.60 -11.50
C LYS A 154 11.53 -14.63 -10.41
N GLY A 155 10.25 -14.77 -10.07
CA GLY A 155 9.83 -15.74 -9.06
C GLY A 155 10.13 -17.18 -9.45
N VAL A 156 10.01 -17.52 -10.73
CA VAL A 156 10.40 -18.84 -11.27
C VAL A 156 11.93 -18.99 -11.32
N GLU A 157 12.65 -17.94 -11.76
CA GLU A 157 14.11 -17.93 -11.76
C GLU A 157 14.71 -18.18 -10.37
N PHE A 158 14.09 -17.63 -9.33
CA PHE A 158 14.52 -17.82 -7.94
C PHE A 158 13.98 -19.10 -7.29
N GLU A 159 13.30 -19.98 -8.04
CA GLU A 159 12.68 -21.20 -7.51
C GLU A 159 11.69 -20.94 -6.36
N LEU A 160 11.00 -19.79 -6.39
CA LEU A 160 9.95 -19.41 -5.45
C LEU A 160 8.55 -19.69 -5.99
N LEU A 161 8.38 -19.64 -7.31
CA LEU A 161 7.11 -19.86 -8.01
C LEU A 161 7.13 -21.12 -8.87
N ASP A 162 5.96 -21.74 -9.04
CA ASP A 162 5.78 -22.86 -9.96
C ASP A 162 5.94 -22.37 -11.41
N SER A 163 6.80 -23.03 -12.18
CA SER A 163 7.03 -22.73 -13.58
C SER A 163 5.79 -22.85 -14.47
N LYS A 164 4.78 -23.62 -14.06
CA LYS A 164 3.48 -23.71 -14.73
C LYS A 164 2.78 -22.36 -14.83
N LEU A 165 3.07 -21.39 -13.94
CA LEU A 165 2.50 -20.04 -14.01
C LEU A 165 2.90 -19.29 -15.28
N LYS A 166 4.04 -19.63 -15.90
CA LYS A 166 4.45 -19.08 -17.21
C LYS A 166 3.56 -19.50 -18.37
N SER A 167 2.74 -20.54 -18.19
CA SER A 167 1.83 -21.05 -19.23
C SER A 167 0.51 -20.28 -19.35
N TYR A 168 0.28 -19.28 -18.48
CA TYR A 168 -0.87 -18.39 -18.55
C TYR A 168 -0.64 -17.26 -19.59
N ASP A 169 -1.74 -16.74 -20.13
CA ASP A 169 -1.73 -15.46 -20.83
C ASP A 169 -1.55 -14.33 -19.80
N LEU A 170 -0.29 -14.02 -19.49
CA LEU A 170 0.07 -13.00 -18.47
C LEU A 170 -0.38 -11.59 -18.88
N ALA A 171 -0.50 -11.30 -20.18
CA ALA A 171 -1.02 -10.02 -20.65
C ALA A 171 -2.51 -9.87 -20.30
N LYS A 172 -3.30 -10.92 -20.55
CA LYS A 172 -4.72 -10.98 -20.18
C LYS A 172 -4.93 -10.87 -18.66
N LEU A 173 -4.13 -11.59 -17.89
CA LEU A 173 -4.22 -11.53 -16.42
C LEU A 173 -3.77 -10.16 -15.88
N GLY A 174 -2.70 -9.59 -16.42
CA GLY A 174 -2.21 -8.26 -16.05
C GLY A 174 -3.25 -7.16 -16.32
N ALA A 175 -3.95 -7.23 -17.45
CA ALA A 175 -5.03 -6.31 -17.79
C ALA A 175 -6.27 -6.45 -16.87
N ALA A 176 -6.43 -7.57 -16.17
CA ALA A 176 -7.51 -7.80 -15.22
C ALA A 176 -7.21 -7.27 -13.81
N LEU A 177 -5.97 -6.87 -13.53
CA LEU A 177 -5.60 -6.33 -12.23
C LEU A 177 -6.23 -4.95 -12.00
N ASN A 178 -6.83 -4.76 -10.84
CA ASN A 178 -7.49 -3.51 -10.48
C ASN A 178 -6.72 -2.80 -9.36
N HIS A 179 -5.96 -1.76 -9.72
CA HIS A 179 -5.14 -0.97 -8.79
C HIS A 179 -5.97 -0.23 -7.73
N GLU A 180 -7.23 0.12 -8.03
CA GLU A 180 -8.12 0.80 -7.07
C GLU A 180 -8.36 -0.04 -5.80
N ARG A 181 -8.23 -1.36 -5.90
CA ARG A 181 -8.37 -2.27 -4.75
C ARG A 181 -7.24 -2.13 -3.73
N ASP A 182 -6.13 -1.47 -4.10
CA ASP A 182 -5.06 -1.13 -3.15
C ASP A 182 -5.53 -0.11 -2.10
N GLN A 183 -6.56 0.68 -2.40
CA GLN A 183 -7.12 1.69 -1.49
C GLN A 183 -7.96 1.09 -0.34
N GLN A 184 -8.32 -0.20 -0.40
CA GLN A 184 -9.16 -0.86 0.59
C GLN A 184 -8.40 -1.26 1.88
N PHE A 185 -7.09 -1.33 1.82
CA PHE A 185 -6.29 -1.80 2.95
C PHE A 185 -6.33 -0.84 4.14
N THR A 186 -6.49 -1.42 5.32
CA THR A 186 -6.07 -0.78 6.57
C THR A 186 -4.60 -1.04 6.83
N TYR A 187 -3.98 -0.22 7.68
CA TYR A 187 -2.56 -0.38 8.02
C TYR A 187 -2.23 -1.79 8.53
N LEU A 188 -3.01 -2.30 9.48
CA LEU A 188 -2.75 -3.63 10.06
C LEU A 188 -2.88 -4.74 9.01
N GLY A 189 -3.86 -4.63 8.10
CA GLY A 189 -4.06 -5.60 7.03
C GLY A 189 -2.87 -5.63 6.07
N LEU A 190 -2.46 -4.48 5.56
CA LEU A 190 -1.32 -4.38 4.64
C LEU A 190 0.00 -4.75 5.32
N GLN A 191 0.24 -4.27 6.54
CA GLN A 191 1.44 -4.61 7.32
C GLN A 191 1.55 -6.13 7.54
N THR A 192 0.42 -6.80 7.81
CA THR A 192 0.41 -8.26 7.98
C THR A 192 0.80 -8.98 6.67
N LEU A 193 0.29 -8.51 5.52
CA LEU A 193 0.68 -9.07 4.23
C LEU A 193 2.16 -8.82 3.93
N TYR A 194 2.64 -7.61 4.18
CA TYR A 194 4.03 -7.21 3.98
C TYR A 194 4.99 -8.05 4.84
N ASP A 195 4.69 -8.23 6.12
CA ASP A 195 5.59 -8.91 7.06
C ASP A 195 5.58 -10.43 6.90
N ARG A 196 4.46 -11.02 6.48
CA ARG A 196 4.24 -12.47 6.59
C ARG A 196 3.93 -13.18 5.29
N TYR A 197 3.29 -12.52 4.31
CA TYR A 197 2.70 -13.22 3.16
C TYR A 197 3.38 -12.93 1.83
N PHE A 198 3.83 -11.68 1.61
CA PHE A 198 4.43 -11.33 0.34
C PHE A 198 5.74 -12.08 0.10
N ILE A 199 5.87 -12.62 -1.10
CA ILE A 199 7.09 -13.29 -1.52
C ILE A 199 8.24 -12.28 -1.56
N HIS A 200 9.37 -12.68 -0.99
CA HIS A 200 10.57 -11.87 -0.92
C HIS A 200 11.82 -12.68 -1.28
N LYS A 201 12.86 -11.99 -1.71
CA LYS A 201 14.20 -12.51 -1.90
C LYS A 201 15.18 -11.59 -1.16
N ASP A 202 16.03 -12.16 -0.31
CA ASP A 202 17.03 -11.41 0.46
C ASP A 202 16.44 -10.21 1.23
N ASN A 203 15.30 -10.41 1.87
CA ASN A 203 14.47 -9.42 2.57
C ASN A 203 13.86 -8.31 1.70
N VAL A 204 13.97 -8.36 0.38
CA VAL A 204 13.29 -7.46 -0.54
C VAL A 204 11.97 -8.09 -0.98
N ARG A 205 10.83 -7.42 -0.68
CA ARG A 205 9.50 -7.85 -1.15
C ARG A 205 9.35 -7.40 -2.58
N PHE A 206 9.13 -8.35 -3.48
CA PHE A 206 8.90 -8.05 -4.89
C PHE A 206 7.48 -8.45 -5.35
N GLU A 207 6.61 -8.78 -4.39
CA GLU A 207 5.20 -9.07 -4.61
C GLU A 207 4.34 -7.89 -4.15
N LEU A 208 3.49 -7.38 -5.06
CA LEU A 208 2.52 -6.32 -4.82
C LEU A 208 1.14 -6.92 -4.49
N PRO A 209 0.23 -6.22 -3.78
CA PRO A 209 -1.02 -6.80 -3.31
C PRO A 209 -1.88 -7.42 -4.41
N GLN A 210 -2.07 -6.74 -5.55
CA GLN A 210 -2.89 -7.30 -6.62
C GLN A 210 -2.20 -8.48 -7.30
N ILE A 211 -0.87 -8.48 -7.39
CA ILE A 211 -0.07 -9.60 -7.89
C ILE A 211 -0.17 -10.79 -6.92
N PHE A 212 -0.13 -10.55 -5.62
CA PHE A 212 -0.32 -11.58 -4.59
C PHE A 212 -1.65 -12.31 -4.77
N PHE A 213 -2.77 -11.57 -4.86
CA PHE A 213 -4.08 -12.20 -5.08
C PHE A 213 -4.16 -12.91 -6.43
N MET A 214 -3.56 -12.36 -7.48
CA MET A 214 -3.52 -13.02 -8.79
C MET A 214 -2.67 -14.29 -8.75
N ARG A 215 -1.51 -14.29 -8.08
CA ARG A 215 -0.69 -15.50 -7.91
C ARG A 215 -1.46 -16.61 -7.21
N VAL A 216 -2.15 -16.29 -6.12
CA VAL A 216 -2.99 -17.26 -5.41
C VAL A 216 -4.09 -17.80 -6.32
N ALA A 217 -4.77 -16.93 -7.05
CA ALA A 217 -5.82 -17.30 -8.00
C ALA A 217 -5.30 -18.18 -9.15
N MET A 218 -4.14 -17.85 -9.72
CA MET A 218 -3.47 -18.66 -10.74
C MET A 218 -3.11 -20.04 -10.19
N GLY A 219 -2.57 -20.12 -8.97
CA GLY A 219 -2.23 -21.39 -8.33
C GLY A 219 -3.44 -22.29 -8.09
N LEU A 220 -4.58 -21.70 -7.76
CA LEU A 220 -5.84 -22.44 -7.59
C LEU A 220 -6.45 -22.89 -8.92
N ALA A 221 -6.29 -22.10 -9.98
CA ALA A 221 -6.89 -22.35 -11.29
C ALA A 221 -6.00 -23.17 -12.25
N ILE A 222 -4.83 -23.64 -11.81
CA ILE A 222 -3.79 -24.20 -12.69
C ILE A 222 -4.21 -25.44 -13.46
N GLU A 223 -5.13 -26.23 -12.91
CA GLU A 223 -5.66 -27.47 -13.54
C GLU A 223 -7.08 -27.26 -14.14
N GLU A 224 -7.58 -26.01 -14.17
CA GLU A 224 -8.89 -25.72 -14.75
C GLU A 224 -8.82 -25.64 -16.29
N GLU A 225 -9.89 -26.07 -16.99
CA GLU A 225 -9.96 -26.04 -18.46
C GLU A 225 -9.86 -24.62 -19.04
N GLN A 226 -10.48 -23.64 -18.33
CA GLN A 226 -10.46 -22.22 -18.69
C GLN A 226 -9.67 -21.42 -17.65
N LYS A 227 -8.42 -21.83 -17.43
CA LYS A 227 -7.60 -21.37 -16.30
C LYS A 227 -7.48 -19.85 -16.19
N GLU A 228 -7.38 -19.10 -17.30
CA GLU A 228 -7.33 -17.62 -17.25
C GLU A 228 -8.64 -17.04 -16.75
N ALA A 229 -9.78 -17.52 -17.24
CA ALA A 229 -11.10 -17.05 -16.81
C ALA A 229 -11.34 -17.37 -15.33
N ARG A 230 -10.98 -18.58 -14.90
CA ARG A 230 -11.09 -19.00 -13.50
C ARG A 230 -10.13 -18.24 -12.59
N ALA A 231 -8.90 -17.99 -13.03
CA ALA A 231 -7.96 -17.18 -12.26
C ALA A 231 -8.48 -15.74 -12.07
N ILE A 232 -9.06 -15.12 -13.10
CA ILE A 232 -9.67 -13.79 -12.99
C ILE A 232 -10.86 -13.80 -12.03
N GLU A 233 -11.71 -14.84 -12.07
CA GLU A 233 -12.84 -14.99 -11.16
C GLU A 233 -12.36 -15.11 -9.70
N PHE A 234 -11.41 -15.98 -9.41
CA PHE A 234 -10.83 -16.16 -8.08
C PHE A 234 -10.10 -14.90 -7.59
N TYR A 235 -9.35 -14.26 -8.47
CA TYR A 235 -8.72 -12.97 -8.19
C TYR A 235 -9.75 -11.92 -7.75
N ASN A 236 -10.86 -11.82 -8.48
CA ASN A 236 -11.90 -10.86 -8.14
C ASN A 236 -12.47 -11.09 -6.74
N LEU A 237 -12.75 -12.35 -6.37
CA LEU A 237 -13.26 -12.71 -5.04
C LEU A 237 -12.26 -12.42 -3.92
N LEU A 238 -10.98 -12.72 -4.16
CA LEU A 238 -9.92 -12.52 -3.15
C LEU A 238 -9.58 -11.04 -2.97
N SER A 239 -9.39 -10.32 -4.08
CA SER A 239 -8.91 -8.94 -4.06
C SER A 239 -9.99 -7.90 -3.71
N SER A 240 -11.28 -8.26 -3.81
CA SER A 240 -12.40 -7.45 -3.29
C SER A 240 -12.68 -7.68 -1.80
N PHE A 241 -12.01 -8.67 -1.19
CA PHE A 241 -12.26 -9.15 0.18
C PHE A 241 -13.64 -9.80 0.37
N ASP A 242 -14.32 -10.19 -0.72
CA ASP A 242 -15.56 -10.98 -0.64
C ASP A 242 -15.29 -12.39 -0.09
N TYR A 243 -14.07 -12.90 -0.30
CA TYR A 243 -13.61 -14.16 0.24
C TYR A 243 -12.12 -14.07 0.63
N MET A 244 -11.76 -14.68 1.75
CA MET A 244 -10.37 -14.82 2.19
C MET A 244 -10.02 -16.29 2.34
N ALA A 245 -9.02 -16.74 1.60
CA ALA A 245 -8.52 -18.10 1.71
C ALA A 245 -7.76 -18.34 3.02
N SER A 246 -7.60 -19.61 3.39
CA SER A 246 -6.80 -20.01 4.56
C SER A 246 -5.32 -19.65 4.38
N THR A 247 -4.62 -19.50 5.49
CA THR A 247 -3.18 -19.17 5.49
C THR A 247 -2.34 -20.11 4.59
N PRO A 248 -2.48 -21.45 4.64
CA PRO A 248 -1.70 -22.31 3.75
C PRO A 248 -1.95 -22.05 2.26
N THR A 249 -3.20 -21.78 1.88
CA THR A 249 -3.56 -21.42 0.50
C THR A 249 -2.88 -20.11 0.08
N LEU A 250 -2.97 -19.06 0.91
CA LEU A 250 -2.37 -17.76 0.62
C LEU A 250 -0.83 -17.84 0.48
N PHE A 251 -0.18 -18.66 1.30
CA PHE A 251 1.27 -18.85 1.22
C PHE A 251 1.71 -19.68 0.01
N ASN A 252 1.02 -20.80 -0.24
CA ASN A 252 1.57 -21.88 -1.08
C ASN A 252 0.99 -21.90 -2.50
N ALA A 253 -0.22 -21.36 -2.74
CA ALA A 253 -0.80 -21.39 -4.08
C ALA A 253 0.09 -20.66 -5.09
N GLY A 254 0.39 -21.30 -6.21
CA GLY A 254 1.29 -20.78 -7.23
C GLY A 254 2.78 -20.85 -6.89
N THR A 255 3.17 -21.44 -5.75
CA THR A 255 4.58 -21.67 -5.38
C THR A 255 4.96 -23.14 -5.61
N LEU A 256 6.23 -23.49 -5.38
CA LEU A 256 6.70 -24.88 -5.42
C LEU A 256 6.23 -25.73 -4.23
N ARG A 257 5.48 -25.16 -3.29
CA ARG A 257 4.93 -25.84 -2.13
C ARG A 257 3.50 -26.31 -2.42
N PRO A 258 3.23 -27.62 -2.53
CA PRO A 258 1.92 -28.11 -2.98
C PRO A 258 0.84 -28.11 -1.89
N GLN A 259 1.19 -27.81 -0.64
CA GLN A 259 0.29 -27.94 0.51
C GLN A 259 -0.60 -26.70 0.64
N LEU A 260 -1.87 -26.81 0.20
CA LEU A 260 -2.85 -25.73 0.22
C LEU A 260 -3.82 -25.78 1.42
N SER A 261 -3.79 -26.87 2.18
CA SER A 261 -4.61 -27.05 3.40
C SER A 261 -3.76 -27.56 4.55
N SER A 262 -4.20 -27.30 5.78
CA SER A 262 -3.61 -27.83 7.02
C SER A 262 -4.31 -29.07 7.49
#